data_2c2a7910f84ff0205c3039beea1f2c67
#
_entry.id   2c2a7910f84ff0205c3039beea1f2c67
#
_cell.length_a   1.000
_cell.length_b   1.000
_cell.length_c   1.000
_cell.angle_alpha   90.00
_cell.angle_beta   90.00
_cell.angle_gamma   90.00
#
_symmetry.space_group_name_H-M   'P 1'
#
loop_
_entity.id
_entity.type
_entity.pdbx_description
1 polymer ?
#
loop_
_entity_poly.entity_id
_entity_poly.type
_entity_poly.pdbx_seq_one_letter_code
_entity_poly.pdbx_strand_id
1 'polypeptide(L)'
;MQTFVYLYPPGDLGCNTTDAAVQGVQGWGRTVNIIRIVMLLIYRDMPLAGILEDHPFLMPVLDRFGIPLGLGESTVEQVCVRQGIDTVFFLMVLNTFLNEGYFPQEQFAAFHAEQIVDYLSKTHAYYRRFQLPNIERHLKGFIASGRGENPALALVGDAFSKAKARICERMERDENEFFPYVLRLCRSVPQADLRSMSPVQKGAADQEYGWEQLHDIKSVLVRHLRGTYDPNLCYAVLFAVSAFEKDMRLHERIRHRILISMVHAMERGSKNTGRDDA
;
A
#
# COMPACT_ATOMS: atom_id res chain seq x y z
N MET A 1 22.10 -12.42 5.42
CA MET A 1 20.75 -11.89 5.55
C MET A 1 19.94 -13.02 6.18
N GLN A 2 19.81 -13.01 7.51
CA GLN A 2 19.07 -14.03 8.24
C GLN A 2 17.61 -13.61 8.30
N THR A 3 16.75 -14.37 7.64
CA THR A 3 15.30 -14.22 7.75
C THR A 3 14.87 -15.08 8.95
N PHE A 4 14.41 -14.44 10.01
CA PHE A 4 13.79 -15.15 11.13
C PHE A 4 12.40 -15.63 10.69
N VAL A 5 12.23 -16.94 10.67
CA VAL A 5 10.96 -17.61 10.47
C VAL A 5 10.39 -17.90 11.85
N TYR A 6 9.36 -17.16 12.26
CA TYR A 6 8.58 -17.53 13.44
C TYR A 6 7.55 -18.58 13.02
N LEU A 7 7.76 -19.81 13.50
CA LEU A 7 6.78 -20.88 13.45
C LEU A 7 5.90 -20.77 14.68
N TYR A 8 4.64 -20.37 14.53
CA TYR A 8 3.64 -20.57 15.56
C TYR A 8 3.27 -22.07 15.63
N PRO A 9 3.14 -22.66 16.82
CA PRO A 9 2.69 -24.04 16.94
C PRO A 9 1.26 -24.16 16.45
N PRO A 10 0.91 -25.23 15.71
CA PRO A 10 -0.46 -25.48 15.30
C PRO A 10 -1.27 -25.88 16.54
N GLY A 11 -2.28 -25.08 16.88
CA GLY A 11 -3.35 -25.53 17.75
C GLY A 11 -4.15 -26.62 17.04
N ASP A 12 -4.49 -27.68 17.78
CA ASP A 12 -5.22 -28.85 17.31
C ASP A 12 -6.49 -28.51 16.51
N LEU A 13 -6.38 -28.56 15.20
CA LEU A 13 -7.53 -28.73 14.32
C LEU A 13 -7.17 -29.82 13.32
N GLY A 14 -7.81 -30.97 13.49
CA GLY A 14 -7.67 -32.10 12.61
C GLY A 14 -7.99 -31.77 11.16
N CYS A 15 -6.96 -31.65 10.37
CA CYS A 15 -7.04 -31.67 8.92
C CYS A 15 -5.83 -32.42 8.39
N ASN A 16 -6.07 -33.54 7.74
CA ASN A 16 -5.08 -34.40 7.11
C ASN A 16 -4.22 -33.60 6.13
N THR A 17 -3.00 -33.24 6.54
CA THR A 17 -1.97 -32.82 5.61
C THR A 17 -1.23 -34.07 5.14
N THR A 18 -1.54 -34.51 3.93
CA THR A 18 -0.74 -35.48 3.21
C THR A 18 0.65 -34.93 2.99
N ASP A 19 1.65 -35.65 3.50
CA ASP A 19 3.07 -35.46 3.24
C ASP A 19 3.33 -35.30 1.73
N ALA A 20 3.63 -34.11 1.29
CA ALA A 20 4.24 -33.90 -0.01
C ALA A 20 5.76 -33.99 0.19
N ALA A 21 6.26 -35.21 0.07
CA ALA A 21 7.67 -35.52 0.04
C ALA A 21 8.41 -34.64 -0.98
N VAL A 22 9.51 -34.07 -0.53
CA VAL A 22 10.51 -33.43 -1.39
C VAL A 22 11.10 -34.51 -2.30
N GLN A 23 10.60 -34.64 -3.52
CA GLN A 23 11.32 -35.39 -4.56
C GLN A 23 12.38 -34.48 -5.16
N GLY A 24 13.64 -34.75 -4.79
CA GLY A 24 14.80 -34.14 -5.38
C GLY A 24 14.97 -34.62 -6.82
N VAL A 25 14.85 -33.72 -7.78
CA VAL A 25 15.29 -33.96 -9.15
C VAL A 25 16.81 -33.79 -9.18
N GLN A 26 17.52 -34.90 -9.20
CA GLN A 26 18.97 -34.94 -9.49
C GLN A 26 19.17 -34.77 -10.99
N GLY A 27 19.69 -33.62 -11.39
CA GLY A 27 20.13 -33.37 -12.76
C GLY A 27 20.87 -32.05 -12.87
N TRP A 28 22.20 -32.14 -12.99
CA TRP A 28 23.13 -31.06 -13.34
C TRP A 28 23.26 -29.86 -12.40
N GLY A 29 24.06 -30.01 -11.34
CA GLY A 29 25.09 -29.06 -10.87
C GLY A 29 24.66 -27.65 -10.43
N ARG A 30 23.38 -27.33 -10.19
CA ARG A 30 22.94 -26.14 -9.46
C ARG A 30 21.72 -26.48 -8.61
N THR A 31 21.92 -26.57 -7.31
CA THR A 31 20.81 -26.63 -6.36
C THR A 31 20.07 -25.30 -6.44
N VAL A 32 18.96 -25.24 -7.16
CA VAL A 32 18.05 -24.10 -7.11
C VAL A 32 17.29 -24.25 -5.79
N ASN A 33 17.70 -23.49 -4.78
CA ASN A 33 16.90 -23.31 -3.57
C ASN A 33 15.60 -22.60 -3.96
N ILE A 34 14.54 -23.33 -4.18
CA ILE A 34 13.18 -22.80 -4.28
C ILE A 34 12.82 -22.33 -2.88
N ILE A 35 13.09 -21.05 -2.59
CA ILE A 35 12.57 -20.39 -1.39
C ILE A 35 11.05 -20.33 -1.59
N ARG A 36 10.34 -21.25 -0.96
CA ARG A 36 8.89 -21.20 -0.87
C ARG A 36 8.56 -19.98 -0.01
N ILE A 37 8.16 -18.88 -0.64
CA ILE A 37 7.66 -17.69 0.07
C ILE A 37 6.34 -18.10 0.70
N VAL A 38 6.37 -18.42 1.98
CA VAL A 38 5.14 -18.63 2.76
C VAL A 38 4.51 -17.25 2.94
N MET A 39 3.39 -16.99 2.29
CA MET A 39 2.60 -15.79 2.57
C MET A 39 2.01 -15.90 3.98
N LEU A 40 2.42 -15.00 4.87
CA LEU A 40 1.80 -14.86 6.17
C LEU A 40 0.50 -14.07 5.98
N LEU A 41 -0.64 -14.75 5.94
CA LEU A 41 -1.94 -14.11 5.83
C LEU A 41 -2.51 -13.81 7.21
N ILE A 42 -3.14 -12.64 7.32
CA ILE A 42 -3.94 -12.26 8.48
C ILE A 42 -5.34 -12.82 8.30
N TYR A 43 -5.87 -13.44 9.36
CA TYR A 43 -7.21 -13.99 9.42
C TYR A 43 -8.07 -13.26 10.45
N ARG A 44 -9.40 -13.45 10.36
CA ARG A 44 -10.39 -12.75 11.18
C ARG A 44 -10.30 -13.02 12.69
N ASP A 45 -9.85 -14.20 13.05
CA ASP A 45 -9.72 -14.72 14.41
C ASP A 45 -8.39 -14.35 15.10
N MET A 46 -7.45 -13.75 14.37
CA MET A 46 -6.16 -13.35 14.93
C MET A 46 -6.30 -12.09 15.80
N PRO A 47 -5.59 -12.04 16.97
CA PRO A 47 -5.54 -10.84 17.82
C PRO A 47 -4.91 -9.67 17.04
N LEU A 48 -5.64 -8.55 16.91
CA LEU A 48 -5.15 -7.40 16.14
C LEU A 48 -3.96 -6.72 16.82
N ALA A 49 -3.90 -6.72 18.15
CA ALA A 49 -2.77 -6.13 18.88
C ALA A 49 -1.44 -6.82 18.54
N GLY A 50 -1.40 -8.16 18.58
CA GLY A 50 -0.18 -8.92 18.23
C GLY A 50 0.27 -8.67 16.78
N ILE A 51 -0.68 -8.55 15.84
CA ILE A 51 -0.35 -8.20 14.45
C ILE A 51 0.36 -6.84 14.37
N LEU A 52 -0.09 -5.86 15.17
CA LEU A 52 0.50 -4.52 15.15
C LEU A 52 1.86 -4.46 15.87
N GLU A 53 2.06 -5.25 16.91
CA GLU A 53 3.35 -5.38 17.60
C GLU A 53 4.41 -5.94 16.65
N ASP A 54 4.06 -6.95 15.86
CA ASP A 54 4.94 -7.53 14.85
C ASP A 54 5.09 -6.62 13.60
N HIS A 55 4.06 -5.84 13.27
CA HIS A 55 3.98 -5.02 12.06
C HIS A 55 3.56 -3.56 12.33
N PRO A 56 4.39 -2.75 13.04
CA PRO A 56 4.02 -1.39 13.44
C PRO A 56 3.73 -0.45 12.25
N PHE A 57 4.20 -0.76 11.05
CA PHE A 57 3.88 0.01 9.84
C PHE A 57 2.40 -0.10 9.41
N LEU A 58 1.62 -1.00 10.04
CA LEU A 58 0.16 -1.07 9.84
C LEU A 58 -0.62 0.01 10.60
N MET A 59 -0.02 0.68 11.59
CA MET A 59 -0.71 1.71 12.39
C MET A 59 -1.40 2.79 11.54
N PRO A 60 -0.79 3.34 10.46
CA PRO A 60 -1.47 4.27 9.58
C PRO A 60 -2.71 3.71 8.89
N VAL A 61 -2.77 2.40 8.68
CA VAL A 61 -3.96 1.74 8.12
C VAL A 61 -5.12 1.80 9.12
N LEU A 62 -4.85 1.56 10.42
CA LEU A 62 -5.88 1.66 11.44
C LEU A 62 -6.47 3.06 11.54
N ASP A 63 -5.63 4.10 11.48
CA ASP A 63 -6.08 5.50 11.50
C ASP A 63 -7.10 5.79 10.39
N ARG A 64 -6.88 5.27 9.20
CA ARG A 64 -7.81 5.43 8.05
C ARG A 64 -9.15 4.74 8.26
N PHE A 65 -9.18 3.68 9.04
CA PHE A 65 -10.40 3.00 9.45
C PHE A 65 -11.00 3.55 10.74
N GLY A 66 -10.37 4.56 11.36
CA GLY A 66 -10.81 5.15 12.62
C GLY A 66 -10.69 4.20 13.80
N ILE A 67 -9.78 3.22 13.75
CA ILE A 67 -9.56 2.25 14.81
C ILE A 67 -8.54 2.83 15.82
N PRO A 68 -8.96 3.14 17.07
CA PRO A 68 -8.04 3.62 18.09
C PRO A 68 -7.17 2.47 18.63
N LEU A 69 -5.99 2.80 19.17
CA LEU A 69 -5.17 1.86 19.91
C LEU A 69 -5.85 1.50 21.27
N GLY A 70 -5.28 0.54 21.99
CA GLY A 70 -5.89 -0.01 23.20
C GLY A 70 -6.80 -1.19 22.90
N LEU A 71 -6.40 -2.04 21.95
CA LEU A 71 -7.19 -3.12 21.37
C LEU A 71 -7.40 -4.32 22.31
N GLY A 72 -6.54 -4.47 23.34
CA GLY A 72 -6.54 -5.67 24.20
C GLY A 72 -6.36 -6.93 23.37
N GLU A 73 -7.04 -8.01 23.79
CA GLU A 73 -7.02 -9.31 23.09
C GLU A 73 -8.07 -9.42 21.97
N SER A 74 -8.65 -8.29 21.53
CA SER A 74 -9.69 -8.32 20.51
C SER A 74 -9.17 -8.83 19.17
N THR A 75 -9.91 -9.76 18.57
CA THR A 75 -9.61 -10.25 17.23
C THR A 75 -9.92 -9.20 16.15
N VAL A 76 -9.36 -9.38 14.96
CA VAL A 76 -9.65 -8.53 13.80
C VAL A 76 -11.17 -8.38 13.59
N GLU A 77 -11.91 -9.50 13.61
CA GLU A 77 -13.36 -9.49 13.42
C GLU A 77 -14.10 -8.72 14.53
N GLN A 78 -13.72 -8.96 15.80
CA GLN A 78 -14.34 -8.25 16.92
C GLN A 78 -14.13 -6.73 16.86
N VAL A 79 -12.93 -6.30 16.45
CA VAL A 79 -12.64 -4.87 16.23
C VAL A 79 -13.48 -4.33 15.07
N CYS A 80 -13.53 -5.01 13.95
CA CYS A 80 -14.31 -4.58 12.78
C CYS A 80 -15.81 -4.47 13.12
N VAL A 81 -16.39 -5.47 13.76
CA VAL A 81 -17.81 -5.47 14.16
C VAL A 81 -18.10 -4.29 15.09
N ARG A 82 -17.25 -4.05 16.10
CA ARG A 82 -17.41 -2.94 17.05
C ARG A 82 -17.35 -1.57 16.38
N GLN A 83 -16.56 -1.44 15.32
CA GLN A 83 -16.36 -0.18 14.60
C GLN A 83 -17.24 -0.04 13.35
N GLY A 84 -18.09 -1.03 13.03
CA GLY A 84 -18.91 -1.01 11.83
C GLY A 84 -18.12 -1.09 10.53
N ILE A 85 -16.96 -1.76 10.55
CA ILE A 85 -16.05 -1.91 9.42
C ILE A 85 -16.31 -3.25 8.73
N ASP A 86 -16.31 -3.26 7.40
CA ASP A 86 -16.33 -4.50 6.62
C ASP A 86 -15.03 -5.30 6.87
N THR A 87 -15.16 -6.44 7.55
CA THR A 87 -14.03 -7.29 7.93
C THR A 87 -13.27 -7.83 6.71
N VAL A 88 -13.98 -8.16 5.62
CA VAL A 88 -13.36 -8.72 4.41
C VAL A 88 -12.52 -7.64 3.72
N PHE A 89 -13.04 -6.43 3.63
CA PHE A 89 -12.32 -5.29 3.08
C PHE A 89 -11.09 -4.92 3.94
N PHE A 90 -11.26 -4.87 5.26
CA PHE A 90 -10.15 -4.58 6.18
C PHE A 90 -9.03 -5.61 6.06
N LEU A 91 -9.36 -6.91 6.07
CA LEU A 91 -8.41 -8.01 5.86
C LEU A 91 -7.70 -7.92 4.51
N MET A 92 -8.42 -7.54 3.46
CA MET A 92 -7.82 -7.32 2.14
C MET A 92 -6.75 -6.24 2.20
N VAL A 93 -7.02 -5.11 2.86
CA VAL A 93 -6.05 -4.02 3.00
C VAL A 93 -4.83 -4.47 3.80
N LEU A 94 -5.01 -5.13 4.95
CA LEU A 94 -3.92 -5.63 5.78
C LEU A 94 -3.04 -6.65 5.02
N ASN A 95 -3.67 -7.62 4.36
CA ASN A 95 -2.95 -8.65 3.60
C ASN A 95 -2.23 -8.08 2.37
N THR A 96 -2.82 -7.10 1.69
CA THR A 96 -2.15 -6.37 0.60
C THR A 96 -0.94 -5.58 1.11
N PHE A 97 -1.00 -5.05 2.35
CA PHE A 97 0.13 -4.33 2.96
C PHE A 97 1.30 -5.25 3.25
N LEU A 98 1.03 -6.41 3.84
CA LEU A 98 2.08 -7.33 4.29
C LEU A 98 2.68 -8.16 3.15
N ASN A 99 1.88 -8.50 2.15
CA ASN A 99 2.27 -9.42 1.10
C ASN A 99 2.21 -8.77 -0.29
N GLU A 100 3.37 -8.54 -0.90
CA GLU A 100 3.44 -7.92 -2.23
C GLU A 100 2.77 -8.76 -3.34
N GLY A 101 2.79 -10.08 -3.17
CA GLY A 101 2.14 -11.02 -4.08
C GLY A 101 0.66 -11.29 -3.81
N TYR A 102 0.10 -10.74 -2.72
CA TYR A 102 -1.31 -10.95 -2.40
C TYR A 102 -2.22 -10.27 -3.41
N PHE A 103 -3.19 -11.03 -3.90
CA PHE A 103 -4.23 -10.55 -4.79
C PHE A 103 -5.56 -11.24 -4.47
N PRO A 104 -6.60 -10.52 -4.04
CA PRO A 104 -7.85 -11.07 -3.53
C PRO A 104 -8.79 -11.51 -4.66
N GLN A 105 -8.33 -12.32 -5.63
CA GLN A 105 -9.04 -12.65 -6.86
C GLN A 105 -10.43 -13.27 -6.61
N GLU A 106 -10.57 -14.12 -5.61
CA GLU A 106 -11.83 -14.78 -5.26
C GLU A 106 -12.83 -13.85 -4.57
N GLN A 107 -12.36 -12.73 -4.04
CA GLN A 107 -13.15 -11.80 -3.22
C GLN A 107 -13.57 -10.54 -3.98
N PHE A 108 -13.18 -10.39 -5.26
CA PHE A 108 -13.50 -9.19 -6.05
C PHE A 108 -15.00 -8.86 -6.09
N ALA A 109 -15.87 -9.88 -6.13
CA ALA A 109 -17.31 -9.69 -6.15
C ALA A 109 -17.89 -9.19 -4.81
N ALA A 110 -17.11 -9.30 -3.71
CA ALA A 110 -17.52 -8.85 -2.38
C ALA A 110 -17.10 -7.40 -2.08
N PHE A 111 -16.24 -6.79 -2.92
CA PHE A 111 -15.79 -5.43 -2.71
C PHE A 111 -16.63 -4.43 -3.50
N HIS A 112 -16.93 -3.29 -2.86
CA HIS A 112 -17.53 -2.15 -3.52
C HIS A 112 -16.45 -1.13 -3.89
N ALA A 113 -16.42 -0.70 -5.14
CA ALA A 113 -15.44 0.28 -5.62
C ALA A 113 -15.51 1.60 -4.82
N GLU A 114 -16.69 1.96 -4.33
CA GLU A 114 -16.92 3.11 -3.46
C GLU A 114 -16.15 3.00 -2.13
N GLN A 115 -16.07 1.82 -1.51
CA GLN A 115 -15.28 1.59 -0.29
C GLN A 115 -13.79 1.79 -0.55
N ILE A 116 -13.32 1.35 -1.71
CA ILE A 116 -11.91 1.51 -2.10
C ILE A 116 -11.61 2.99 -2.35
N VAL A 117 -12.49 3.71 -3.04
CA VAL A 117 -12.36 5.16 -3.27
C VAL A 117 -12.34 5.91 -1.95
N ASP A 118 -13.24 5.59 -1.00
CA ASP A 118 -13.24 6.20 0.33
C ASP A 118 -11.92 5.95 1.08
N TYR A 119 -11.44 4.71 1.09
CA TYR A 119 -10.16 4.36 1.72
C TYR A 119 -8.97 5.10 1.09
N LEU A 120 -8.89 5.18 -0.24
CA LEU A 120 -7.82 5.90 -0.94
C LEU A 120 -7.91 7.41 -0.69
N SER A 121 -9.11 7.99 -0.63
CA SER A 121 -9.31 9.40 -0.29
C SER A 121 -8.85 9.71 1.14
N LYS A 122 -9.17 8.85 2.11
CA LYS A 122 -8.66 8.94 3.49
C LYS A 122 -7.13 8.80 3.54
N THR A 123 -6.58 7.95 2.69
CA THR A 123 -5.12 7.79 2.53
C THR A 123 -4.47 9.09 2.05
N HIS A 124 -5.01 9.74 1.03
CA HIS A 124 -4.54 11.03 0.55
C HIS A 124 -4.60 12.12 1.62
N ALA A 125 -5.71 12.19 2.36
CA ALA A 125 -5.86 13.11 3.47
C ALA A 125 -4.79 12.87 4.56
N TYR A 126 -4.53 11.61 4.92
CA TYR A 126 -3.49 11.23 5.86
C TYR A 126 -2.09 11.65 5.37
N TYR A 127 -1.77 11.45 4.09
CA TYR A 127 -0.49 11.85 3.51
C TYR A 127 -0.26 13.36 3.62
N ARG A 128 -1.27 14.16 3.25
CA ARG A 128 -1.17 15.63 3.31
C ARG A 128 -1.07 16.16 4.74
N ARG A 129 -1.81 15.56 5.69
CA ARG A 129 -1.90 16.06 7.07
C ARG A 129 -0.77 15.59 7.96
N PHE A 130 -0.23 14.40 7.73
CA PHE A 130 0.72 13.77 8.65
C PHE A 130 2.03 13.35 7.99
N GLN A 131 2.01 12.53 6.96
CA GLN A 131 3.22 11.91 6.42
C GLN A 131 4.17 12.93 5.78
N LEU A 132 3.68 13.71 4.82
CA LEU A 132 4.50 14.71 4.13
C LEU A 132 5.03 15.78 5.09
N PRO A 133 4.22 16.41 5.98
CA PRO A 133 4.73 17.36 6.98
C PRO A 133 5.71 16.73 7.97
N ASN A 134 5.54 15.46 8.32
CA ASN A 134 6.47 14.78 9.22
C ASN A 134 7.86 14.64 8.59
N ILE A 135 7.93 14.20 7.33
CA ILE A 135 9.19 14.10 6.58
C ILE A 135 9.83 15.49 6.44
N GLU A 136 9.07 16.51 6.10
CA GLU A 136 9.58 17.89 5.99
C GLU A 136 10.20 18.39 7.28
N ARG A 137 9.58 18.10 8.42
CA ARG A 137 10.10 18.48 9.73
C ARG A 137 11.46 17.82 10.01
N HIS A 138 11.58 16.52 9.74
CA HIS A 138 12.84 15.80 9.91
C HIS A 138 13.89 16.28 8.93
N LEU A 139 13.55 16.51 7.65
CA LEU A 139 14.46 17.06 6.65
C LEU A 139 14.98 18.44 7.03
N LYS A 140 14.12 19.33 7.52
CA LYS A 140 14.53 20.67 7.97
C LYS A 140 15.58 20.58 9.07
N GLY A 141 15.38 19.76 10.08
CA GLY A 141 16.38 19.54 11.14
C GLY A 141 17.67 18.94 10.60
N PHE A 142 17.57 17.95 9.73
CA PHE A 142 18.71 17.28 9.11
C PHE A 142 19.55 18.25 8.27
N ILE A 143 18.94 19.05 7.41
CA ILE A 143 19.64 20.04 6.58
C ILE A 143 20.35 21.08 7.45
N ALA A 144 19.67 21.56 8.50
CA ALA A 144 20.25 22.53 9.43
C ALA A 144 21.47 21.96 10.18
N SER A 145 21.53 20.64 10.41
CA SER A 145 22.65 20.00 11.11
C SER A 145 24.00 20.09 10.36
N GLY A 146 23.99 20.26 9.05
CA GLY A 146 25.20 20.48 8.22
C GLY A 146 25.78 21.88 8.32
N ARG A 147 25.18 22.78 9.11
CA ARG A 147 25.67 24.17 9.37
C ARG A 147 26.00 24.98 8.11
N GLY A 148 25.39 24.65 6.97
CA GLY A 148 25.68 25.27 5.68
C GLY A 148 26.98 24.79 4.98
N GLU A 149 27.72 23.90 5.61
CA GLU A 149 28.99 23.38 5.07
C GLU A 149 28.81 22.17 4.16
N ASN A 150 27.59 21.59 4.14
CA ASN A 150 27.27 20.40 3.35
C ASN A 150 26.18 20.69 2.30
N PRO A 151 26.57 21.08 1.07
CA PRO A 151 25.60 21.39 0.02
C PRO A 151 24.76 20.19 -0.43
N ALA A 152 25.25 18.94 -0.19
CA ALA A 152 24.49 17.75 -0.54
C ALA A 152 23.16 17.63 0.23
N LEU A 153 23.09 18.19 1.45
CA LEU A 153 21.85 18.18 2.23
C LEU A 153 20.75 19.03 1.60
N ALA A 154 21.11 20.18 1.04
CA ALA A 154 20.16 21.04 0.31
C ALA A 154 19.60 20.31 -0.91
N LEU A 155 20.43 19.57 -1.67
CA LEU A 155 19.99 18.78 -2.82
C LEU A 155 18.98 17.68 -2.43
N VAL A 156 19.14 17.06 -1.26
CA VAL A 156 18.16 16.09 -0.73
C VAL A 156 16.83 16.79 -0.43
N GLY A 157 16.84 17.99 0.14
CA GLY A 157 15.66 18.81 0.38
C GLY A 157 14.92 19.17 -0.91
N ASP A 158 15.65 19.59 -1.94
CA ASP A 158 15.11 19.91 -3.27
C ASP A 158 14.50 18.68 -3.95
N ALA A 159 15.20 17.53 -3.88
CA ALA A 159 14.70 16.28 -4.41
C ALA A 159 13.38 15.86 -3.73
N PHE A 160 13.30 15.98 -2.41
CA PHE A 160 12.06 15.69 -1.69
C PHE A 160 10.94 16.67 -2.06
N SER A 161 11.23 17.95 -2.20
CA SER A 161 10.23 18.95 -2.59
C SER A 161 9.63 18.67 -3.96
N LYS A 162 10.45 18.23 -4.92
CA LYS A 162 10.00 17.77 -6.24
C LYS A 162 9.15 16.49 -6.16
N ALA A 163 9.59 15.50 -5.39
CA ALA A 163 8.83 14.28 -5.16
C ALA A 163 7.48 14.58 -4.52
N LYS A 164 7.44 15.42 -3.48
CA LYS A 164 6.22 15.86 -2.83
C LYS A 164 5.24 16.52 -3.82
N ALA A 165 5.73 17.44 -4.65
CA ALA A 165 4.89 18.12 -5.63
C ALA A 165 4.21 17.14 -6.60
N ARG A 166 4.96 16.17 -7.14
CA ARG A 166 4.42 15.13 -8.02
C ARG A 166 3.41 14.22 -7.32
N ILE A 167 3.68 13.84 -6.07
CA ILE A 167 2.75 13.04 -5.26
C ILE A 167 1.44 13.80 -5.04
N CYS A 168 1.52 15.08 -4.68
CA CYS A 168 0.34 15.93 -4.48
C CYS A 168 -0.46 16.11 -5.78
N GLU A 169 0.19 16.40 -6.89
CA GLU A 169 -0.45 16.53 -8.21
C GLU A 169 -1.17 15.24 -8.61
N ARG A 170 -0.56 14.08 -8.35
CA ARG A 170 -1.18 12.79 -8.61
C ARG A 170 -2.43 12.56 -7.77
N MET A 171 -2.35 12.85 -6.46
CA MET A 171 -3.50 12.75 -5.56
C MET A 171 -4.65 13.69 -6.00
N GLU A 172 -4.33 14.89 -6.45
CA GLU A 172 -5.32 15.86 -6.97
C GLU A 172 -6.00 15.35 -8.25
N ARG A 173 -5.25 14.73 -9.17
CA ARG A 173 -5.84 14.10 -10.36
C ARG A 173 -6.76 12.94 -10.00
N ASP A 174 -6.37 12.08 -9.05
CA ASP A 174 -7.21 11.01 -8.61
C ASP A 174 -8.52 11.53 -7.97
N GLU A 175 -8.44 12.54 -7.13
CA GLU A 175 -9.61 13.11 -6.43
C GLU A 175 -10.54 13.92 -7.36
N ASN A 176 -9.99 14.61 -8.35
CA ASN A 176 -10.78 15.48 -9.23
C ASN A 176 -11.28 14.76 -10.49
N GLU A 177 -10.61 13.71 -10.95
CA GLU A 177 -10.92 13.05 -12.21
C GLU A 177 -11.26 11.55 -12.01
N PHE A 178 -10.33 10.76 -11.44
CA PHE A 178 -10.45 9.31 -11.42
C PHE A 178 -11.51 8.82 -10.43
N PHE A 179 -11.49 9.27 -9.18
CA PHE A 179 -12.47 8.85 -8.17
C PHE A 179 -13.90 9.25 -8.53
N PRO A 180 -14.18 10.50 -8.99
CA PRO A 180 -15.50 10.85 -9.49
C PRO A 180 -15.95 10.00 -10.67
N TYR A 181 -15.05 9.62 -11.57
CA TYR A 181 -15.36 8.71 -12.67
C TYR A 181 -15.78 7.32 -12.17
N VAL A 182 -15.03 6.73 -11.24
CA VAL A 182 -15.36 5.44 -10.62
C VAL A 182 -16.73 5.48 -9.96
N LEU A 183 -17.00 6.52 -9.16
CA LEU A 183 -18.28 6.68 -8.46
C LEU A 183 -19.47 6.85 -9.42
N ARG A 184 -19.27 7.46 -10.60
CA ARG A 184 -20.29 7.53 -11.65
C ARG A 184 -20.54 6.17 -12.28
N LEU A 185 -19.50 5.38 -12.55
CA LEU A 185 -19.65 4.00 -13.04
C LEU A 185 -20.48 3.14 -12.08
N CYS A 186 -20.26 3.26 -10.76
CA CYS A 186 -21.02 2.52 -9.75
C CYS A 186 -22.52 2.86 -9.77
N ARG A 187 -22.90 4.08 -10.19
CA ARG A 187 -24.30 4.56 -10.23
C ARG A 187 -25.02 4.26 -11.55
N SER A 188 -24.43 3.44 -12.43
CA SER A 188 -25.04 3.04 -13.71
C SER A 188 -25.46 4.22 -14.61
N VAL A 189 -24.63 5.27 -14.70
CA VAL A 189 -24.87 6.39 -15.61
C VAL A 189 -24.74 5.95 -17.07
N PRO A 190 -25.61 6.41 -18.02
CA PRO A 190 -25.56 6.01 -19.42
C PRO A 190 -24.19 6.18 -20.06
N GLN A 191 -23.75 5.17 -20.81
CA GLN A 191 -22.39 5.06 -21.39
C GLN A 191 -22.00 6.17 -22.37
N ALA A 192 -22.96 6.81 -23.02
CA ALA A 192 -22.70 7.87 -24.00
C ALA A 192 -21.89 9.02 -23.38
N ASP A 193 -22.17 9.36 -22.12
CA ASP A 193 -21.51 10.45 -21.39
C ASP A 193 -20.16 10.05 -20.79
N LEU A 194 -19.87 8.74 -20.66
CA LEU A 194 -18.67 8.22 -20.02
C LEU A 194 -17.51 7.95 -20.99
N ARG A 195 -17.80 7.66 -22.26
CA ARG A 195 -16.78 7.25 -23.25
C ARG A 195 -15.78 8.35 -23.60
N SER A 196 -16.18 9.60 -23.54
CA SER A 196 -15.27 10.75 -23.80
C SER A 196 -14.38 11.08 -22.61
N MET A 197 -14.60 10.46 -21.43
CA MET A 197 -14.03 10.87 -20.15
C MET A 197 -13.18 9.78 -19.46
N SER A 198 -12.93 8.59 -20.06
CA SER A 198 -12.19 7.53 -19.36
C SER A 198 -10.77 7.97 -18.98
N PRO A 199 -10.53 8.33 -17.71
CA PRO A 199 -9.20 8.71 -17.22
C PRO A 199 -8.27 7.51 -17.16
N VAL A 200 -8.82 6.28 -17.24
CA VAL A 200 -8.04 5.03 -17.12
C VAL A 200 -7.08 4.87 -18.29
N GLN A 201 -7.47 5.26 -19.50
CA GLN A 201 -6.59 5.22 -20.67
C GLN A 201 -5.48 6.27 -20.61
N LYS A 202 -5.73 7.41 -19.98
CA LYS A 202 -4.70 8.45 -19.73
C LYS A 202 -3.80 8.10 -18.54
N GLY A 203 -4.35 7.50 -17.50
CA GLY A 203 -3.62 7.14 -16.27
C GLY A 203 -2.78 5.86 -16.38
N ALA A 204 -3.04 4.99 -17.37
CA ALA A 204 -2.19 3.83 -17.65
C ALA A 204 -0.81 4.22 -18.23
N ALA A 205 -0.70 5.42 -18.82
CA ALA A 205 0.56 5.96 -19.34
C ALA A 205 1.43 6.62 -18.24
N ASP A 206 0.84 7.02 -17.10
CA ASP A 206 1.53 7.64 -15.98
C ASP A 206 2.10 6.56 -15.03
N GLN A 207 3.10 5.81 -15.52
CA GLN A 207 3.80 4.78 -14.72
C GLN A 207 4.84 5.36 -13.75
N GLU A 208 5.02 6.66 -13.68
CA GLU A 208 5.91 7.25 -12.68
C GLU A 208 5.24 7.28 -11.31
N TYR A 209 5.55 6.26 -10.52
CA TYR A 209 5.11 6.16 -9.13
C TYR A 209 5.96 7.10 -8.26
N GLY A 210 5.32 8.02 -7.55
CA GLY A 210 6.02 8.97 -6.67
C GLY A 210 6.89 8.31 -5.60
N TRP A 211 6.66 7.02 -5.26
CA TRP A 211 7.49 6.27 -4.34
C TRP A 211 8.89 5.93 -4.89
N GLU A 212 9.08 5.85 -6.21
CA GLU A 212 10.40 5.60 -6.83
C GLU A 212 11.36 6.72 -6.48
N GLN A 213 10.88 7.97 -6.53
CA GLN A 213 11.68 9.14 -6.15
C GLN A 213 12.02 9.15 -4.66
N LEU A 214 11.13 8.66 -3.79
CA LEU A 214 11.44 8.48 -2.37
C LEU A 214 12.52 7.40 -2.17
N HIS A 215 12.46 6.34 -2.97
CA HIS A 215 13.49 5.31 -2.96
C HIS A 215 14.86 5.86 -3.39
N ASP A 216 14.90 6.69 -4.42
CA ASP A 216 16.14 7.34 -4.88
C ASP A 216 16.73 8.24 -3.81
N ILE A 217 15.91 9.06 -3.14
CA ILE A 217 16.35 9.89 -2.00
C ILE A 217 16.99 9.03 -0.91
N LYS A 218 16.34 7.93 -0.54
CA LYS A 218 16.83 6.98 0.45
C LYS A 218 18.16 6.35 0.01
N SER A 219 18.26 5.95 -1.26
CA SER A 219 19.47 5.37 -1.84
C SER A 219 20.64 6.37 -1.81
N VAL A 220 20.38 7.64 -2.14
CA VAL A 220 21.38 8.71 -2.05
C VAL A 220 21.88 8.90 -0.63
N LEU A 221 20.97 8.97 0.35
CA LEU A 221 21.33 9.13 1.76
C LEU A 221 22.20 7.96 2.27
N VAL A 222 21.84 6.72 1.91
CA VAL A 222 22.55 5.53 2.41
C VAL A 222 23.89 5.32 1.71
N ARG A 223 24.00 5.62 0.41
CA ARG A 223 25.17 5.24 -0.40
C ARG A 223 26.14 6.38 -0.66
N HIS A 224 25.65 7.61 -0.74
CA HIS A 224 26.41 8.73 -1.29
C HIS A 224 26.55 9.94 -0.37
N LEU A 225 25.86 9.93 0.79
CA LEU A 225 25.95 11.03 1.73
C LEU A 225 27.37 11.15 2.31
N ARG A 226 27.96 12.34 2.19
CA ARG A 226 29.30 12.69 2.71
C ARG A 226 29.23 14.05 3.40
N GLY A 227 30.30 14.38 4.11
CA GLY A 227 30.42 15.68 4.81
C GLY A 227 29.80 15.67 6.20
N THR A 228 29.68 16.84 6.79
CA THR A 228 29.21 17.02 8.17
C THR A 228 27.68 17.00 8.21
N TYR A 229 27.12 16.20 9.09
CA TYR A 229 25.68 16.15 9.41
C TYR A 229 25.48 15.41 10.76
N ASP A 230 24.27 15.54 11.33
CA ASP A 230 23.87 14.75 12.49
C ASP A 230 23.33 13.37 12.05
N PRO A 231 23.95 12.24 12.43
CA PRO A 231 23.52 10.91 12.04
C PRO A 231 22.10 10.55 12.54
N ASN A 232 21.72 10.99 13.75
CA ASN A 232 20.41 10.68 14.32
C ASN A 232 19.29 11.37 13.54
N LEU A 233 19.51 12.62 13.10
CA LEU A 233 18.57 13.32 12.23
C LEU A 233 18.49 12.67 10.84
N CYS A 234 19.61 12.17 10.30
CA CYS A 234 19.60 11.36 9.08
C CYS A 234 18.75 10.10 9.24
N TYR A 235 18.92 9.37 10.34
CA TYR A 235 18.12 8.18 10.63
C TYR A 235 16.62 8.51 10.75
N ALA A 236 16.26 9.62 11.39
CA ALA A 236 14.87 10.06 11.47
C ALA A 236 14.25 10.31 10.08
N VAL A 237 14.99 10.95 9.18
CA VAL A 237 14.58 11.13 7.78
C VAL A 237 14.42 9.78 7.07
N LEU A 238 15.42 8.89 7.20
CA LEU A 238 15.39 7.57 6.56
C LEU A 238 14.19 6.73 7.03
N PHE A 239 13.89 6.73 8.32
CA PHE A 239 12.73 6.01 8.87
C PHE A 239 11.41 6.61 8.36
N ALA A 240 11.27 7.93 8.40
CA ALA A 240 10.06 8.60 7.93
C ALA A 240 9.81 8.37 6.42
N VAL A 241 10.84 8.50 5.59
CA VAL A 241 10.76 8.24 4.14
C VAL A 241 10.47 6.77 3.87
N SER A 242 11.10 5.83 4.61
CA SER A 242 10.88 4.39 4.42
C SER A 242 9.45 3.97 4.80
N ALA A 243 8.90 4.52 5.88
CA ALA A 243 7.52 4.28 6.28
C ALA A 243 6.53 4.78 5.22
N PHE A 244 6.77 5.99 4.71
CA PHE A 244 5.93 6.59 3.67
C PHE A 244 6.03 5.84 2.34
N GLU A 245 7.23 5.47 1.90
CA GLU A 245 7.43 4.66 0.69
C GLU A 245 6.66 3.33 0.77
N LYS A 246 6.74 2.64 1.91
CA LYS A 246 6.03 1.37 2.12
C LYS A 246 4.52 1.55 2.01
N ASP A 247 4.00 2.62 2.59
CA ASP A 247 2.58 2.94 2.57
C ASP A 247 2.10 3.35 1.17
N MET A 248 2.88 4.14 0.43
CA MET A 248 2.59 4.47 -0.96
C MET A 248 2.56 3.23 -1.88
N ARG A 249 3.44 2.27 -1.66
CA ARG A 249 3.39 0.99 -2.40
C ARG A 249 2.10 0.22 -2.15
N LEU A 250 1.56 0.24 -0.91
CA LEU A 250 0.24 -0.30 -0.62
C LEU A 250 -0.84 0.45 -1.41
N HIS A 251 -0.84 1.79 -1.31
CA HIS A 251 -1.80 2.63 -2.02
C HIS A 251 -1.83 2.30 -3.51
N GLU A 252 -0.66 2.21 -4.15
CA GLU A 252 -0.54 1.89 -5.57
C GLU A 252 -1.03 0.47 -5.89
N ARG A 253 -0.75 -0.52 -5.03
CA ARG A 253 -1.28 -1.87 -5.24
C ARG A 253 -2.80 -1.91 -5.19
N ILE A 254 -3.42 -1.25 -4.20
CA ILE A 254 -4.89 -1.18 -4.09
C ILE A 254 -5.46 -0.44 -5.31
N ARG A 255 -4.88 0.71 -5.67
CA ARG A 255 -5.35 1.51 -6.80
C ARG A 255 -5.24 0.75 -8.13
N HIS A 256 -4.03 0.24 -8.45
CA HIS A 256 -3.77 -0.36 -9.76
C HIS A 256 -4.29 -1.79 -9.89
N ARG A 257 -4.02 -2.65 -8.90
CA ARG A 257 -4.38 -4.06 -9.04
C ARG A 257 -5.84 -4.33 -8.71
N ILE A 258 -6.43 -3.54 -7.82
CA ILE A 258 -7.81 -3.78 -7.38
C ILE A 258 -8.76 -2.81 -8.06
N LEU A 259 -8.67 -1.50 -7.77
CA LEU A 259 -9.66 -0.53 -8.25
C LEU A 259 -9.68 -0.44 -9.79
N ILE A 260 -8.55 -0.31 -10.45
CA ILE A 260 -8.49 -0.23 -11.92
C ILE A 260 -9.01 -1.53 -12.56
N SER A 261 -8.71 -2.70 -11.98
CA SER A 261 -9.24 -3.97 -12.48
C SER A 261 -10.76 -4.05 -12.37
N MET A 262 -11.34 -3.54 -11.26
CA MET A 262 -12.79 -3.42 -11.09
C MET A 262 -13.40 -2.45 -12.11
N VAL A 263 -12.78 -1.30 -12.33
CA VAL A 263 -13.23 -0.32 -13.34
C VAL A 263 -13.28 -0.95 -14.72
N HIS A 264 -12.22 -1.66 -15.13
CA HIS A 264 -12.23 -2.37 -16.41
C HIS A 264 -13.32 -3.45 -16.51
N ALA A 265 -13.64 -4.13 -15.41
CA ALA A 265 -14.74 -5.09 -15.39
C ALA A 265 -16.11 -4.38 -15.56
N MET A 266 -16.34 -3.28 -14.86
CA MET A 266 -17.55 -2.46 -14.99
C MET A 266 -17.71 -1.89 -16.41
N GLU A 267 -16.63 -1.36 -17.00
CA GLU A 267 -16.63 -0.85 -18.38
C GLU A 267 -16.96 -1.94 -19.43
N ARG A 268 -16.54 -3.20 -19.18
CA ARG A 268 -16.87 -4.34 -20.08
C ARG A 268 -18.31 -4.80 -19.92
N GLY A 269 -18.80 -4.91 -18.68
CA GLY A 269 -20.18 -5.32 -18.39
C GLY A 269 -21.20 -4.37 -19.02
N SER A 270 -20.94 -3.09 -18.94
CA SER A 270 -21.75 -2.04 -19.53
C SER A 270 -21.78 -2.05 -21.10
N LYS A 271 -20.76 -2.66 -21.76
CA LYS A 271 -20.73 -2.82 -23.23
C LYS A 271 -21.63 -3.96 -23.73
N ASN A 272 -21.89 -4.97 -22.90
CA ASN A 272 -22.70 -6.12 -23.30
C ASN A 272 -24.20 -5.83 -23.21
N THR A 273 -24.65 -5.02 -22.24
CA THR A 273 -26.07 -4.65 -22.09
C THR A 273 -26.60 -3.71 -23.19
N GLY A 274 -25.73 -3.02 -23.91
CA GLY A 274 -26.14 -2.15 -25.03
C GLY A 274 -26.19 -2.82 -26.42
N ARG A 275 -25.97 -4.14 -26.49
CA ARG A 275 -25.98 -4.90 -27.76
C ARG A 275 -27.22 -5.75 -27.95
N ASP A 276 -27.97 -6.00 -26.90
CA ASP A 276 -29.19 -6.82 -26.94
C ASP A 276 -30.47 -6.02 -27.23
N ASP A 277 -30.36 -4.68 -27.28
CA ASP A 277 -31.49 -3.76 -27.57
C ASP A 277 -31.41 -3.09 -28.97
N ALA A 278 -30.63 -3.66 -29.93
CA ALA A 278 -30.51 -3.11 -31.27
C ALA A 278 -30.94 -4.09 -32.37
#